data_e65dd76978ffe64c03846aaab520d2d1
#
_entry.id   e65dd76978ffe64c03846aaab520d2d1
#
_cell.length_a   1.000
_cell.length_b   1.000
_cell.length_c   1.000
_cell.angle_alpha   90.00
_cell.angle_beta   90.00
_cell.angle_gamma   90.00
#
_symmetry.space_group_name_H-M   'P 1'
#
loop_
_entity.id
_entity.type
_entity.pdbx_description
1 polymer ?
#
loop_
_entity_poly.entity_id
_entity_poly.type
_entity_poly.pdbx_seq_one_letter_code
_entity_poly.pdbx_strand_id
1 'polypeptide(L)'
;TPYAKLITQLFGDRMYIANATGCSSIWGNSSPSTPYTVNAKGQGPAWDNSLFEDNAEFGYGMLLAQNALRDGLKAKVEKVMANENASEEVKAACKEWLDTFGIGALNGTATDKLVAALDGIDCPDCKYIVDNKDFLAKKSQWVFGGDGWAYDIGFGGVDHVLASGKDINVMVFDTEVYSNTGGQSSKATKTGAVAQFAAGGKETKKKDLAGIAMSYGYVYVAQICMGADMAQTVKAIAEAEAYPGPSLIIAYAPCINHGIKKGM
;
A
#
# COMPACT_ATOMS: atom_id res chain seq x y z
N THR A 1 7.15 9.66 -8.66
CA THR A 1 5.89 9.69 -9.44
C THR A 1 5.71 8.47 -10.34
N PRO A 2 6.66 8.04 -11.20
CA PRO A 2 6.46 6.87 -12.06
C PRO A 2 6.11 5.58 -11.30
N TYR A 3 6.73 5.34 -10.17
CA TYR A 3 6.41 4.19 -9.31
C TYR A 3 4.95 4.22 -8.82
N ALA A 4 4.48 5.37 -8.32
CA ALA A 4 3.10 5.51 -7.88
C ALA A 4 2.11 5.27 -9.03
N LYS A 5 2.40 5.80 -10.23
CA LYS A 5 1.59 5.55 -11.42
C LYS A 5 1.55 4.07 -11.78
N LEU A 6 2.68 3.36 -11.73
CA LEU A 6 2.74 1.93 -12.02
C LEU A 6 1.90 1.12 -11.02
N ILE A 7 2.06 1.38 -9.71
CA ILE A 7 1.33 0.65 -8.67
C ILE A 7 -0.18 0.87 -8.81
N THR A 8 -0.60 2.12 -9.07
CA THR A 8 -2.03 2.42 -9.25
C THR A 8 -2.61 1.87 -10.55
N GLN A 9 -1.81 1.67 -11.59
CA GLN A 9 -2.24 0.94 -12.79
C GLN A 9 -2.47 -0.55 -12.51
N LEU A 10 -1.73 -1.13 -11.57
CA LEU A 10 -1.85 -2.54 -11.21
C LEU A 10 -3.01 -2.81 -10.22
N PHE A 11 -3.22 -1.92 -9.23
CA PHE A 11 -4.08 -2.19 -8.07
C PHE A 11 -5.06 -1.07 -7.73
N GLY A 12 -5.08 0.02 -8.49
CA GLY A 12 -5.80 1.25 -8.14
C GLY A 12 -7.29 1.08 -7.90
N ASP A 13 -7.93 0.08 -8.51
CA ASP A 13 -9.35 -0.24 -8.36
C ASP A 13 -9.75 -0.68 -6.94
N ARG A 14 -8.79 -1.15 -6.15
CA ARG A 14 -8.99 -1.67 -4.78
C ARG A 14 -7.97 -1.17 -3.77
N MET A 15 -7.26 -0.09 -4.10
CA MET A 15 -6.09 0.38 -3.36
C MET A 15 -6.46 1.43 -2.31
N TYR A 16 -5.89 1.29 -1.11
CA TYR A 16 -5.84 2.33 -0.08
C TYR A 16 -4.40 2.78 0.12
N ILE A 17 -4.19 4.09 0.17
CA ILE A 17 -2.88 4.71 0.30
C ILE A 17 -2.86 5.62 1.51
N ALA A 18 -2.02 5.29 2.50
CA ALA A 18 -1.59 6.21 3.55
C ALA A 18 -0.28 6.86 3.10
N ASN A 19 -0.26 8.17 2.96
CA ASN A 19 0.91 8.89 2.44
C ASN A 19 1.55 9.76 3.53
N ALA A 20 2.87 9.65 3.68
CA ALA A 20 3.63 10.53 4.57
C ALA A 20 3.82 11.90 3.95
N THR A 21 3.57 12.98 4.71
CA THR A 21 3.79 14.35 4.26
C THR A 21 5.20 14.54 3.69
N GLY A 22 5.27 15.10 2.48
CA GLY A 22 6.52 15.32 1.76
C GLY A 22 6.28 15.56 0.27
N CYS A 23 7.27 15.28 -0.58
CA CYS A 23 7.10 15.40 -2.04
C CYS A 23 5.94 14.55 -2.56
N SER A 24 5.69 13.37 -1.98
CA SER A 24 4.57 12.51 -2.37
C SER A 24 3.20 13.12 -2.09
N SER A 25 3.07 14.01 -1.09
CA SER A 25 1.86 14.80 -0.87
C SER A 25 1.66 15.83 -1.97
N ILE A 26 2.73 16.49 -2.41
CA ILE A 26 2.68 17.55 -3.41
C ILE A 26 2.23 16.99 -4.76
N TRP A 27 2.95 16.01 -5.30
CA TRP A 27 2.57 15.42 -6.58
C TRP A 27 1.39 14.43 -6.47
N GLY A 28 1.07 13.96 -5.26
CA GLY A 28 -0.04 13.05 -5.02
C GLY A 28 -1.40 13.72 -5.04
N ASN A 29 -1.57 14.85 -4.40
CA ASN A 29 -2.85 15.52 -4.26
C ASN A 29 -2.81 17.05 -4.39
N SER A 30 -1.76 17.72 -3.91
CA SER A 30 -1.70 19.19 -3.91
C SER A 30 -1.38 19.78 -5.29
N SER A 31 -0.84 19.00 -6.21
CA SER A 31 -0.57 19.39 -7.59
C SER A 31 -1.72 18.98 -8.51
N PRO A 32 -2.10 19.80 -9.49
CA PRO A 32 -3.10 19.41 -10.49
C PRO A 32 -2.66 18.26 -11.39
N SER A 33 -1.38 17.89 -11.37
CA SER A 33 -0.80 16.78 -12.14
C SER A 33 -0.68 15.49 -11.33
N THR A 34 -1.68 15.19 -10.50
CA THR A 34 -1.71 13.95 -9.72
C THR A 34 -1.58 12.69 -10.59
N PRO A 35 -0.84 11.65 -10.14
CA PRO A 35 -0.77 10.36 -10.84
C PRO A 35 -2.01 9.50 -10.65
N TYR A 36 -2.92 9.89 -9.74
CA TYR A 36 -4.08 9.12 -9.34
C TYR A 36 -5.31 9.48 -10.19
N THR A 37 -6.04 8.45 -10.60
CA THR A 37 -7.26 8.60 -11.40
C THR A 37 -8.17 7.39 -11.18
N VAL A 38 -9.32 7.37 -11.82
CA VAL A 38 -10.27 6.27 -11.77
C VAL A 38 -10.28 5.48 -13.09
N ASN A 39 -10.65 4.22 -13.02
CA ASN A 39 -10.87 3.37 -14.19
C ASN A 39 -12.25 3.66 -14.83
N ALA A 40 -12.59 2.94 -15.91
CA ALA A 40 -13.86 3.09 -16.61
C ALA A 40 -15.11 2.79 -15.75
N LYS A 41 -14.95 2.11 -14.60
CA LYS A 41 -16.01 1.82 -13.62
C LYS A 41 -16.10 2.88 -12.52
N GLY A 42 -15.30 3.96 -12.59
CA GLY A 42 -15.23 5.00 -11.55
C GLY A 42 -14.45 4.59 -10.29
N GLN A 43 -13.72 3.48 -10.33
CA GLN A 43 -12.91 2.97 -9.21
C GLN A 43 -11.48 3.49 -9.31
N GLY A 44 -10.92 3.94 -8.20
CA GLY A 44 -9.54 4.41 -8.08
C GLY A 44 -9.06 4.33 -6.64
N PRO A 45 -7.79 4.67 -6.37
CA PRO A 45 -7.25 4.59 -5.03
C PRO A 45 -7.94 5.58 -4.10
N ALA A 46 -8.24 5.12 -2.88
CA ALA A 46 -8.52 6.00 -1.75
C ALA A 46 -7.18 6.45 -1.18
N TRP A 47 -6.93 7.74 -1.18
CA TRP A 47 -5.67 8.35 -0.76
C TRP A 47 -5.92 9.31 0.40
N ASP A 48 -5.13 9.18 1.44
CA ASP A 48 -5.11 10.15 2.54
C ASP A 48 -3.69 10.39 3.01
N ASN A 49 -3.44 11.56 3.62
CA ASN A 49 -2.14 12.01 4.03
C ASN A 49 -2.08 12.16 5.54
N SER A 50 -1.01 11.61 6.15
CA SER A 50 -0.68 11.83 7.55
C SER A 50 0.61 12.61 7.69
N LEU A 51 0.97 12.99 8.92
CA LEU A 51 2.27 13.57 9.23
C LEU A 51 3.37 12.56 8.89
N PHE A 52 4.56 13.04 8.54
CA PHE A 52 5.59 12.13 8.10
C PHE A 52 6.21 11.31 9.25
N GLU A 53 5.95 11.68 10.50
CA GLU A 53 6.36 10.93 11.68
C GLU A 53 5.45 9.76 12.03
N ASP A 54 4.15 9.80 11.70
CA ASP A 54 3.13 8.82 12.15
C ASP A 54 2.43 8.04 11.03
N ASN A 55 2.86 8.22 9.80
CA ASN A 55 2.16 7.67 8.63
C ASN A 55 2.11 6.14 8.60
N ALA A 56 3.10 5.46 9.15
CA ALA A 56 3.10 4.00 9.19
C ALA A 56 1.96 3.49 10.08
N GLU A 57 1.81 4.09 11.26
CA GLU A 57 0.75 3.78 12.22
C GLU A 57 -0.63 4.14 11.66
N PHE A 58 -0.75 5.27 10.96
CA PHE A 58 -1.97 5.66 10.26
C PHE A 58 -2.40 4.62 9.23
N GLY A 59 -1.50 4.21 8.34
CA GLY A 59 -1.76 3.17 7.35
C GLY A 59 -2.08 1.81 7.98
N TYR A 60 -1.43 1.48 9.08
CA TYR A 60 -1.74 0.29 9.86
C TYR A 60 -3.14 0.34 10.48
N GLY A 61 -3.53 1.48 11.02
CA GLY A 61 -4.89 1.71 11.51
C GLY A 61 -5.95 1.54 10.43
N MET A 62 -5.70 2.06 9.21
CA MET A 62 -6.57 1.83 8.06
C MET A 62 -6.74 0.34 7.74
N LEU A 63 -5.65 -0.44 7.75
CA LEU A 63 -5.69 -1.89 7.53
C LEU A 63 -6.53 -2.60 8.61
N LEU A 64 -6.30 -2.28 9.89
CA LEU A 64 -7.03 -2.90 10.99
C LEU A 64 -8.53 -2.61 10.92
N ALA A 65 -8.91 -1.37 10.59
CA ALA A 65 -10.32 -0.99 10.42
C ALA A 65 -10.98 -1.77 9.28
N GLN A 66 -10.32 -1.89 8.13
CA GLN A 66 -10.82 -2.67 7.00
C GLN A 66 -10.96 -4.15 7.33
N ASN A 67 -9.97 -4.73 8.01
CA ASN A 67 -10.03 -6.13 8.42
C ASN A 67 -11.21 -6.38 9.36
N ALA A 68 -11.43 -5.50 10.34
CA ALA A 68 -12.57 -5.61 11.27
C ALA A 68 -13.93 -5.55 10.54
N LEU A 69 -14.08 -4.63 9.57
CA LEU A 69 -15.29 -4.53 8.76
C LEU A 69 -15.51 -5.79 7.91
N ARG A 70 -14.45 -6.29 7.26
CA ARG A 70 -14.53 -7.49 6.42
C ARG A 70 -14.79 -8.76 7.23
N ASP A 71 -14.22 -8.89 8.43
CA ASP A 71 -14.47 -10.02 9.33
C ASP A 71 -15.94 -10.01 9.80
N GLY A 72 -16.49 -8.84 10.08
CA GLY A 72 -17.92 -8.69 10.37
C GLY A 72 -18.83 -9.11 9.21
N LEU A 73 -18.46 -8.74 7.98
CA LEU A 73 -19.17 -9.17 6.76
C LEU A 73 -19.01 -10.68 6.52
N LYS A 74 -17.81 -11.23 6.75
CA LYS A 74 -17.53 -12.65 6.63
C LYS A 74 -18.47 -13.49 7.51
N ALA A 75 -18.63 -13.12 8.77
CA ALA A 75 -19.55 -13.81 9.68
C ALA A 75 -20.99 -13.82 9.16
N LYS A 76 -21.44 -12.73 8.51
CA LYS A 76 -22.77 -12.66 7.89
C LYS A 76 -22.89 -13.52 6.63
N VAL A 77 -21.86 -13.54 5.78
CA VAL A 77 -21.82 -14.42 4.59
C VAL A 77 -21.85 -15.89 5.01
N GLU A 78 -21.08 -16.28 6.02
CA GLU A 78 -21.11 -17.63 6.59
C GLU A 78 -22.51 -18.01 7.11
N LYS A 79 -23.19 -17.08 7.78
CA LYS A 79 -24.57 -17.29 8.27
C LYS A 79 -25.56 -17.43 7.12
N VAL A 80 -25.45 -16.62 6.06
CA VAL A 80 -26.31 -16.75 4.86
C VAL A 80 -26.06 -18.08 4.17
N MET A 81 -24.80 -18.50 4.01
CA MET A 81 -24.44 -19.79 3.41
C MET A 81 -25.00 -20.99 4.19
N ALA A 82 -25.04 -20.90 5.53
CA ALA A 82 -25.54 -21.96 6.41
C ALA A 82 -27.08 -22.03 6.46
N ASN A 83 -27.79 -21.07 5.87
CA ASN A 83 -29.26 -21.08 5.85
C ASN A 83 -29.78 -22.18 4.90
N GLU A 84 -30.54 -23.11 5.44
CA GLU A 84 -31.11 -24.22 4.67
C GLU A 84 -32.03 -23.74 3.54
N ASN A 85 -32.73 -22.61 3.72
CA ASN A 85 -33.62 -22.00 2.73
C ASN A 85 -32.89 -21.16 1.65
N ALA A 86 -31.61 -20.97 1.76
CA ALA A 86 -30.84 -20.27 0.73
C ALA A 86 -30.72 -21.12 -0.54
N SER A 87 -30.89 -20.48 -1.70
CA SER A 87 -30.76 -21.17 -2.99
C SER A 87 -29.32 -21.69 -3.19
N GLU A 88 -29.15 -22.70 -4.01
CA GLU A 88 -27.81 -23.24 -4.34
C GLU A 88 -26.91 -22.18 -5.02
N GLU A 89 -27.51 -21.26 -5.79
CA GLU A 89 -26.80 -20.13 -6.38
C GLU A 89 -26.20 -19.21 -5.31
N VAL A 90 -26.99 -18.84 -4.30
CA VAL A 90 -26.53 -18.02 -3.17
C VAL A 90 -25.43 -18.73 -2.38
N LYS A 91 -25.60 -20.01 -2.08
CA LYS A 91 -24.59 -20.81 -1.36
C LYS A 91 -23.29 -20.90 -2.15
N ALA A 92 -23.36 -21.10 -3.47
CA ALA A 92 -22.20 -21.14 -4.34
C ALA A 92 -21.44 -19.80 -4.39
N ALA A 93 -22.18 -18.67 -4.49
CA ALA A 93 -21.59 -17.33 -4.46
C ALA A 93 -20.94 -17.01 -3.10
N CYS A 94 -21.59 -17.34 -1.99
CA CYS A 94 -21.02 -17.21 -0.64
C CYS A 94 -19.73 -18.03 -0.51
N LYS A 95 -19.74 -19.28 -0.97
CA LYS A 95 -18.58 -20.16 -0.93
C LYS A 95 -17.42 -19.61 -1.75
N GLU A 96 -17.65 -19.17 -2.99
CA GLU A 96 -16.61 -18.59 -3.84
C GLU A 96 -15.98 -17.35 -3.21
N TRP A 97 -16.80 -16.49 -2.58
CA TRP A 97 -16.30 -15.30 -1.89
C TRP A 97 -15.44 -15.66 -0.66
N LEU A 98 -15.87 -16.65 0.14
CA LEU A 98 -15.13 -17.13 1.30
C LEU A 98 -13.82 -17.81 0.91
N ASP A 99 -13.83 -18.65 -0.13
CA ASP A 99 -12.63 -19.34 -0.65
C ASP A 99 -11.58 -18.35 -1.19
N THR A 100 -12.02 -17.20 -1.70
CA THR A 100 -11.14 -16.14 -2.25
C THR A 100 -10.86 -15.01 -1.26
N PHE A 101 -11.37 -15.06 -0.03
CA PHE A 101 -11.34 -13.97 0.96
C PHE A 101 -9.97 -13.32 1.14
N GLY A 102 -8.89 -14.12 1.15
CA GLY A 102 -7.51 -13.65 1.27
C GLY A 102 -6.81 -13.32 -0.05
N ILE A 103 -7.46 -13.52 -1.21
CA ILE A 103 -6.81 -13.44 -2.54
C ILE A 103 -7.29 -12.21 -3.28
N GLY A 104 -6.56 -11.09 -3.19
CA GLY A 104 -6.95 -9.81 -3.77
C GLY A 104 -7.26 -9.85 -5.28
N ALA A 105 -6.53 -10.66 -6.04
CA ALA A 105 -6.74 -10.80 -7.49
C ALA A 105 -8.08 -11.48 -7.87
N LEU A 106 -8.65 -12.30 -7.00
CA LEU A 106 -9.87 -13.07 -7.27
C LEU A 106 -11.09 -12.56 -6.53
N ASN A 107 -10.89 -11.99 -5.33
CA ASN A 107 -11.97 -11.63 -4.43
C ASN A 107 -12.89 -10.53 -4.97
N GLY A 108 -12.39 -9.64 -5.85
CA GLY A 108 -13.22 -8.61 -6.49
C GLY A 108 -14.32 -9.21 -7.36
N THR A 109 -13.97 -10.16 -8.24
CA THR A 109 -14.95 -10.86 -9.10
C THR A 109 -15.92 -11.70 -8.28
N ALA A 110 -15.44 -12.37 -7.23
CA ALA A 110 -16.31 -13.12 -6.32
C ALA A 110 -17.25 -12.19 -5.54
N THR A 111 -16.82 -10.98 -5.21
CA THR A 111 -17.67 -9.94 -4.61
C THR A 111 -18.81 -9.52 -5.54
N ASP A 112 -18.51 -9.25 -6.81
CA ASP A 112 -19.54 -8.87 -7.80
C ASP A 112 -20.62 -9.97 -7.93
N LYS A 113 -20.22 -11.24 -7.96
CA LYS A 113 -21.13 -12.40 -8.01
C LYS A 113 -21.96 -12.51 -6.73
N LEU A 114 -21.32 -12.34 -5.56
CA LEU A 114 -22.02 -12.40 -4.27
C LEU A 114 -23.10 -11.30 -4.17
N VAL A 115 -22.74 -10.06 -4.51
CA VAL A 115 -23.68 -8.94 -4.50
C VAL A 115 -24.86 -9.21 -5.45
N ALA A 116 -24.58 -9.68 -6.67
CA ALA A 116 -25.64 -10.01 -7.63
C ALA A 116 -26.56 -11.15 -7.15
N ALA A 117 -26.01 -12.17 -6.51
CA ALA A 117 -26.80 -13.29 -5.97
C ALA A 117 -27.65 -12.92 -4.76
N LEU A 118 -27.25 -11.88 -3.99
CA LEU A 118 -27.97 -11.43 -2.80
C LEU A 118 -28.95 -10.29 -3.08
N ASP A 119 -28.85 -9.64 -4.25
CA ASP A 119 -29.70 -8.50 -4.59
C ASP A 119 -31.18 -8.90 -4.66
N GLY A 120 -32.02 -8.10 -4.04
CA GLY A 120 -33.47 -8.33 -3.99
C GLY A 120 -33.95 -9.46 -3.07
N ILE A 121 -33.06 -10.14 -2.34
CA ILE A 121 -33.45 -11.17 -1.38
C ILE A 121 -33.97 -10.52 -0.08
N ASP A 122 -35.17 -10.86 0.34
CA ASP A 122 -35.78 -10.40 1.61
C ASP A 122 -35.16 -11.15 2.81
N CYS A 123 -33.96 -10.75 3.17
CA CYS A 123 -33.17 -11.29 4.27
C CYS A 123 -32.35 -10.15 4.91
N PRO A 124 -32.45 -9.93 6.24
CA PRO A 124 -31.74 -8.84 6.90
C PRO A 124 -30.20 -8.91 6.73
N ASP A 125 -29.62 -10.12 6.81
CA ASP A 125 -28.18 -10.29 6.62
C ASP A 125 -27.77 -10.10 5.14
N CYS A 126 -28.61 -10.54 4.19
CA CYS A 126 -28.37 -10.32 2.76
C CYS A 126 -28.38 -8.83 2.42
N LYS A 127 -29.37 -8.09 2.92
CA LYS A 127 -29.45 -6.64 2.75
C LYS A 127 -28.25 -5.93 3.35
N TYR A 128 -27.86 -6.30 4.58
CA TYR A 128 -26.69 -5.71 5.23
C TYR A 128 -25.41 -5.92 4.41
N ILE A 129 -25.22 -7.12 3.85
CA ILE A 129 -24.06 -7.43 2.99
C ILE A 129 -24.07 -6.53 1.74
N VAL A 130 -25.21 -6.41 1.06
CA VAL A 130 -25.36 -5.59 -0.15
C VAL A 130 -25.18 -4.09 0.16
N ASP A 131 -25.74 -3.60 1.25
CA ASP A 131 -25.60 -2.20 1.70
C ASP A 131 -24.13 -1.84 2.04
N ASN A 132 -23.30 -2.83 2.40
CA ASN A 132 -21.88 -2.66 2.73
C ASN A 132 -20.95 -3.25 1.65
N LYS A 133 -21.41 -3.36 0.41
CA LYS A 133 -20.68 -3.99 -0.71
C LYS A 133 -19.29 -3.41 -0.95
N ASP A 134 -19.08 -2.12 -0.68
CA ASP A 134 -17.81 -1.43 -0.89
C ASP A 134 -16.67 -1.97 0.01
N PHE A 135 -17.01 -2.66 1.10
CA PHE A 135 -16.05 -3.27 2.02
C PHE A 135 -15.85 -4.77 1.79
N LEU A 136 -16.59 -5.41 0.87
CA LEU A 136 -16.50 -6.86 0.64
C LEU A 136 -15.19 -7.27 -0.02
N ALA A 137 -14.80 -6.58 -1.11
CA ALA A 137 -13.59 -6.93 -1.84
C ALA A 137 -12.34 -6.67 -0.99
N LYS A 138 -11.37 -7.61 -1.07
CA LYS A 138 -10.06 -7.43 -0.42
C LYS A 138 -9.37 -6.19 -0.97
N LYS A 139 -9.04 -5.25 -0.09
CA LYS A 139 -8.30 -4.05 -0.45
C LYS A 139 -6.79 -4.31 -0.46
N SER A 140 -6.09 -3.54 -1.27
CA SER A 140 -4.64 -3.47 -1.32
C SER A 140 -4.19 -2.28 -0.46
N GLN A 141 -3.60 -2.54 0.71
CA GLN A 141 -3.19 -1.49 1.64
C GLN A 141 -1.73 -1.12 1.41
N TRP A 142 -1.49 0.14 1.10
CA TRP A 142 -0.17 0.71 0.87
C TRP A 142 0.14 1.88 1.82
N VAL A 143 1.39 1.94 2.24
CA VAL A 143 1.95 3.07 2.98
C VAL A 143 3.08 3.66 2.16
N PHE A 144 2.96 4.94 1.78
CA PHE A 144 3.92 5.65 0.93
C PHE A 144 4.65 6.73 1.71
N GLY A 145 5.95 6.86 1.48
CA GLY A 145 6.71 7.99 2.02
C GLY A 145 8.16 8.01 1.53
N GLY A 146 8.83 9.10 1.82
CA GLY A 146 10.25 9.31 1.49
C GLY A 146 11.19 8.79 2.58
N ASP A 147 12.47 9.04 2.39
CA ASP A 147 13.53 8.60 3.30
C ASP A 147 13.50 9.31 4.66
N GLY A 148 13.08 10.57 4.73
CA GLY A 148 12.92 11.25 6.01
C GLY A 148 11.91 10.57 6.94
N TRP A 149 10.84 10.04 6.37
CA TRP A 149 9.88 9.21 7.09
C TRP A 149 10.50 7.85 7.44
N ALA A 150 10.90 7.08 6.45
CA ALA A 150 11.22 5.66 6.64
C ALA A 150 12.58 5.41 7.32
N TYR A 151 13.57 6.26 7.09
CA TYR A 151 14.92 6.07 7.62
C TYR A 151 15.17 6.84 8.93
N ASP A 152 14.42 7.92 9.16
CA ASP A 152 14.65 8.86 10.26
C ASP A 152 13.46 8.91 11.22
N ILE A 153 12.61 9.93 11.12
CA ILE A 153 11.65 10.26 12.17
C ILE A 153 10.51 9.24 12.32
N GLY A 154 10.02 8.67 11.22
CA GLY A 154 8.96 7.66 11.22
C GLY A 154 9.46 6.21 11.26
N PHE A 155 10.77 5.99 11.41
CA PHE A 155 11.33 4.63 11.39
C PHE A 155 10.74 3.72 12.47
N GLY A 156 10.50 4.24 13.67
CA GLY A 156 9.89 3.44 14.75
C GLY A 156 8.52 2.87 14.39
N GLY A 157 7.69 3.66 13.72
CA GLY A 157 6.40 3.21 13.21
C GLY A 157 6.53 2.21 12.06
N VAL A 158 7.44 2.45 11.12
CA VAL A 158 7.75 1.49 10.04
C VAL A 158 8.20 0.14 10.60
N ASP A 159 9.10 0.16 11.57
CA ASP A 159 9.60 -1.03 12.25
C ASP A 159 8.46 -1.80 12.93
N HIS A 160 7.61 -1.11 13.70
CA HIS A 160 6.44 -1.70 14.36
C HIS A 160 5.46 -2.34 13.35
N VAL A 161 5.17 -1.65 12.26
CA VAL A 161 4.26 -2.15 11.22
C VAL A 161 4.82 -3.41 10.56
N LEU A 162 6.11 -3.44 10.21
CA LEU A 162 6.77 -4.63 9.67
C LEU A 162 6.80 -5.78 10.68
N ALA A 163 7.01 -5.47 11.97
CA ALA A 163 6.99 -6.46 13.05
C ALA A 163 5.60 -7.07 13.27
N SER A 164 4.52 -6.41 12.85
CA SER A 164 3.13 -6.85 13.09
C SER A 164 2.76 -8.16 12.37
N GLY A 165 3.49 -8.54 11.32
CA GLY A 165 3.18 -9.70 10.49
C GLY A 165 1.89 -9.56 9.66
N LYS A 166 1.28 -8.38 9.58
CA LYS A 166 0.04 -8.15 8.84
C LYS A 166 0.30 -7.89 7.35
N ASP A 167 -0.68 -8.21 6.53
CA ASP A 167 -0.67 -8.02 5.08
C ASP A 167 -0.78 -6.52 4.72
N ILE A 168 0.37 -5.87 4.63
CA ILE A 168 0.52 -4.44 4.36
C ILE A 168 1.76 -4.17 3.52
N ASN A 169 1.64 -3.29 2.54
CA ASN A 169 2.72 -2.93 1.64
C ASN A 169 3.31 -1.56 2.02
N VAL A 170 4.60 -1.54 2.32
CA VAL A 170 5.36 -0.32 2.62
C VAL A 170 6.24 0.03 1.43
N MET A 171 6.00 1.20 0.82
CA MET A 171 6.78 1.72 -0.30
C MET A 171 7.58 2.94 0.13
N VAL A 172 8.89 2.83 0.08
CA VAL A 172 9.82 3.92 0.38
C VAL A 172 10.35 4.51 -0.92
N PHE A 173 10.05 5.79 -1.18
CA PHE A 173 10.70 6.54 -2.25
C PHE A 173 12.06 7.04 -1.74
N ASP A 174 13.10 6.28 -2.01
CA ASP A 174 14.46 6.57 -1.55
C ASP A 174 15.08 7.67 -2.43
N THR A 175 14.90 8.91 -2.00
CA THR A 175 15.41 10.10 -2.67
C THR A 175 16.81 10.51 -2.19
N GLU A 176 17.34 9.80 -1.20
CA GLU A 176 18.68 9.98 -0.60
C GLU A 176 18.88 11.32 0.15
N VAL A 177 17.87 12.19 0.16
CA VAL A 177 17.82 13.46 0.91
C VAL A 177 16.38 13.80 1.27
N TYR A 178 16.17 14.67 2.27
CA TYR A 178 14.87 15.31 2.50
C TYR A 178 14.53 16.24 1.33
N SER A 179 13.82 15.74 0.34
CA SER A 179 13.62 16.45 -0.93
C SER A 179 12.72 17.66 -0.79
N ASN A 180 11.58 17.52 -0.10
CA ASN A 180 10.56 18.57 -0.03
C ASN A 180 10.98 19.76 0.82
N THR A 181 11.76 19.54 1.85
CA THR A 181 12.17 20.58 2.82
C THR A 181 13.43 21.32 2.41
N GLY A 182 14.14 20.90 1.38
CA GLY A 182 15.27 21.63 0.83
C GLY A 182 16.59 20.87 0.69
N GLY A 183 16.57 19.53 0.64
CA GLY A 183 17.76 18.72 0.34
C GLY A 183 18.65 18.46 1.54
N GLN A 184 18.09 18.36 2.75
CA GLN A 184 18.83 18.02 3.95
C GLN A 184 19.29 16.55 3.91
N SER A 185 20.45 16.29 4.53
CA SER A 185 20.97 14.94 4.71
C SER A 185 20.02 14.11 5.57
N SER A 186 19.71 12.89 5.12
CA SER A 186 18.97 11.87 5.85
C SER A 186 19.87 10.69 6.20
N LYS A 187 19.35 9.69 6.92
CA LYS A 187 20.05 8.41 7.09
C LYS A 187 20.11 7.58 5.81
N ALA A 188 19.35 7.95 4.77
CA ALA A 188 19.45 7.37 3.42
C ALA A 188 20.56 7.99 2.57
N THR A 189 21.10 9.13 2.96
CA THR A 189 22.18 9.80 2.22
C THR A 189 23.47 8.98 2.28
N LYS A 190 24.11 8.81 1.13
CA LYS A 190 25.34 8.02 1.01
C LYS A 190 26.53 8.71 1.67
N THR A 191 27.53 7.95 2.12
CA THR A 191 28.81 8.46 2.60
C THR A 191 29.46 9.32 1.54
N GLY A 192 29.97 10.48 1.93
CA GLY A 192 30.63 11.45 1.06
C GLY A 192 29.68 12.35 0.25
N ALA A 193 28.37 12.07 0.24
CA ALA A 193 27.42 12.92 -0.48
C ALA A 193 27.26 14.27 0.21
N VAL A 194 27.30 15.34 -0.58
CA VAL A 194 27.07 16.73 -0.13
C VAL A 194 25.57 17.02 -0.13
N ALA A 195 25.05 17.47 1.00
CA ALA A 195 23.66 17.85 1.19
C ALA A 195 23.58 18.98 2.23
N GLN A 196 22.40 19.57 2.42
CA GLN A 196 22.18 20.48 3.54
C GLN A 196 22.50 19.74 4.87
N PHE A 197 23.16 20.39 5.78
CA PHE A 197 23.74 19.87 7.03
C PHE A 197 24.86 18.82 6.85
N ALA A 198 25.34 18.64 5.62
CA ALA A 198 26.48 17.80 5.29
C ALA A 198 27.33 18.46 4.19
N ALA A 199 27.72 19.73 4.37
CA ALA A 199 28.45 20.53 3.39
C ALA A 199 29.85 19.96 3.04
N GLY A 200 30.52 19.33 4.02
CA GLY A 200 31.79 18.60 3.81
C GLY A 200 31.62 17.15 3.33
N GLY A 201 30.40 16.73 3.04
CA GLY A 201 30.06 15.34 2.75
C GLY A 201 29.60 14.58 4.01
N LYS A 202 28.63 13.70 3.85
CA LYS A 202 28.14 12.87 4.95
C LYS A 202 29.21 11.87 5.40
N GLU A 203 29.53 11.86 6.67
CA GLU A 203 30.58 11.02 7.26
C GLU A 203 30.13 9.56 7.47
N THR A 204 28.87 9.35 7.83
CA THR A 204 28.33 8.04 8.20
C THR A 204 27.77 7.29 7.01
N LYS A 205 27.71 5.96 7.11
CA LYS A 205 27.12 5.09 6.10
C LYS A 205 25.60 5.31 6.01
N LYS A 206 25.04 5.05 4.83
CA LYS A 206 23.60 4.91 4.64
C LYS A 206 23.08 3.79 5.54
N LYS A 207 21.96 4.07 6.23
CA LYS A 207 21.26 3.06 7.03
C LYS A 207 20.80 1.93 6.13
N ASP A 208 21.07 0.70 6.52
CA ASP A 208 20.61 -0.49 5.80
C ASP A 208 19.19 -0.86 6.25
N LEU A 209 18.20 -0.14 5.73
CA LEU A 209 16.78 -0.39 6.02
C LEU A 209 16.33 -1.77 5.53
N ALA A 210 16.85 -2.22 4.38
CA ALA A 210 16.54 -3.55 3.85
C ALA A 210 17.05 -4.65 4.77
N GLY A 211 18.31 -4.57 5.22
CA GLY A 211 18.91 -5.54 6.13
C GLY A 211 18.18 -5.61 7.47
N ILE A 212 17.75 -4.45 8.01
CA ILE A 212 16.94 -4.41 9.24
C ILE A 212 15.61 -5.14 9.03
N ALA A 213 14.89 -4.86 7.96
CA ALA A 213 13.61 -5.52 7.67
C ALA A 213 13.78 -7.03 7.40
N MET A 214 14.84 -7.43 6.72
CA MET A 214 15.17 -8.86 6.49
C MET A 214 15.44 -9.62 7.79
N SER A 215 15.89 -8.94 8.85
CA SER A 215 16.17 -9.59 10.14
C SER A 215 14.93 -10.18 10.81
N TYR A 216 13.73 -9.73 10.44
CA TYR A 216 12.46 -10.34 10.91
C TYR A 216 12.22 -11.75 10.34
N GLY A 217 12.80 -12.10 9.20
CA GLY A 217 12.68 -13.41 8.58
C GLY A 217 11.35 -13.71 7.88
N TYR A 218 10.34 -12.90 8.06
CA TYR A 218 9.00 -13.04 7.45
C TYR A 218 8.52 -11.78 6.71
N VAL A 219 9.36 -10.77 6.54
CA VAL A 219 9.06 -9.58 5.74
C VAL A 219 9.53 -9.81 4.30
N TYR A 220 8.65 -9.59 3.33
CA TYR A 220 9.08 -9.52 1.93
C TYR A 220 9.85 -8.23 1.71
N VAL A 221 11.08 -8.30 1.22
CA VAL A 221 11.93 -7.11 1.02
C VAL A 221 12.43 -7.06 -0.42
N ALA A 222 12.23 -5.93 -1.08
CA ALA A 222 12.75 -5.69 -2.41
C ALA A 222 13.35 -4.28 -2.53
N GLN A 223 14.46 -4.16 -3.26
CA GLN A 223 14.98 -2.90 -3.76
C GLN A 223 14.74 -2.85 -5.26
N ILE A 224 14.16 -1.76 -5.75
CA ILE A 224 13.77 -1.61 -7.15
C ILE A 224 14.29 -0.32 -7.76
N CYS A 225 14.59 -0.36 -9.05
CA CYS A 225 14.95 0.81 -9.84
C CYS A 225 14.41 0.65 -11.26
N MET A 226 13.35 1.40 -11.60
CA MET A 226 12.71 1.32 -12.91
C MET A 226 13.67 1.56 -14.07
N GLY A 227 14.66 2.46 -13.90
CA GLY A 227 15.65 2.78 -14.91
C GLY A 227 16.73 1.70 -15.09
N ALA A 228 16.88 0.83 -14.10
CA ALA A 228 17.84 -0.29 -14.19
C ALA A 228 17.17 -1.55 -14.75
N ASP A 229 15.99 -1.93 -14.21
CA ASP A 229 15.25 -3.11 -14.65
C ASP A 229 13.73 -2.93 -14.38
N MET A 230 12.99 -2.68 -15.45
CA MET A 230 11.53 -2.53 -15.38
C MET A 230 10.83 -3.87 -15.08
N ALA A 231 11.34 -4.98 -15.62
CA ALA A 231 10.74 -6.29 -15.40
C ALA A 231 10.87 -6.73 -13.93
N GLN A 232 12.05 -6.54 -13.33
CA GLN A 232 12.27 -6.76 -11.90
C GLN A 232 11.36 -5.86 -11.05
N THR A 233 11.20 -4.60 -11.43
CA THR A 233 10.34 -3.64 -10.72
C THR A 233 8.88 -4.11 -10.69
N VAL A 234 8.32 -4.49 -11.85
CA VAL A 234 6.93 -4.99 -11.94
C VAL A 234 6.76 -6.28 -11.15
N LYS A 235 7.71 -7.21 -11.29
CA LYS A 235 7.71 -8.49 -10.59
C LYS A 235 7.71 -8.29 -9.07
N ALA A 236 8.62 -7.48 -8.55
CA ALA A 236 8.74 -7.23 -7.11
C ALA A 236 7.46 -6.59 -6.52
N ILE A 237 6.84 -5.65 -7.24
CA ILE A 237 5.57 -5.04 -6.84
C ILE A 237 4.44 -6.07 -6.82
N ALA A 238 4.36 -6.93 -7.83
CA ALA A 238 3.34 -7.97 -7.90
C ALA A 238 3.52 -9.05 -6.82
N GLU A 239 4.76 -9.44 -6.55
CA GLU A 239 5.10 -10.39 -5.47
C GLU A 239 4.79 -9.83 -4.09
N ALA A 240 5.09 -8.54 -3.84
CA ALA A 240 4.76 -7.87 -2.59
C ALA A 240 3.26 -7.85 -2.33
N GLU A 241 2.45 -7.52 -3.34
CA GLU A 241 0.98 -7.51 -3.23
C GLU A 241 0.39 -8.92 -3.03
N ALA A 242 1.02 -9.95 -3.58
CA ALA A 242 0.58 -11.33 -3.44
C ALA A 242 1.05 -11.96 -2.12
N TYR A 243 2.03 -11.38 -1.46
CA TYR A 243 2.59 -11.90 -0.22
C TYR A 243 1.60 -11.72 0.95
N PRO A 244 1.27 -12.79 1.70
CA PRO A 244 0.27 -12.72 2.78
C PRO A 244 0.89 -12.23 4.10
N GLY A 245 1.68 -11.17 4.06
CA GLY A 245 2.39 -10.58 5.19
C GLY A 245 2.91 -9.19 4.86
N PRO A 246 3.72 -8.59 5.73
CA PRO A 246 4.28 -7.27 5.50
C PRO A 246 5.33 -7.28 4.40
N SER A 247 5.27 -6.29 3.52
CA SER A 247 6.22 -6.10 2.44
C SER A 247 6.88 -4.74 2.54
N LEU A 248 8.19 -4.68 2.31
CA LEU A 248 8.97 -3.45 2.20
C LEU A 248 9.57 -3.36 0.81
N ILE A 249 9.19 -2.34 0.07
CA ILE A 249 9.80 -2.00 -1.23
C ILE A 249 10.55 -0.69 -1.09
N ILE A 250 11.83 -0.70 -1.38
CA ILE A 250 12.68 0.49 -1.43
C ILE A 250 12.91 0.85 -2.89
N ALA A 251 12.24 1.90 -3.35
CA ALA A 251 12.32 2.38 -4.72
C ALA A 251 13.38 3.47 -4.85
N TYR A 252 14.44 3.20 -5.60
CA TYR A 252 15.46 4.20 -5.89
C TYR A 252 14.87 5.32 -6.74
N ALA A 253 14.75 6.50 -6.17
CA ALA A 253 14.09 7.67 -6.76
C ALA A 253 14.84 8.96 -6.41
N PRO A 254 16.10 9.13 -6.83
CA PRO A 254 16.92 10.25 -6.44
C PRO A 254 16.28 11.58 -6.83
N CYS A 255 16.41 12.58 -5.94
CA CYS A 255 15.80 13.88 -6.15
C CYS A 255 16.54 14.65 -7.26
N ILE A 256 15.86 14.99 -8.35
CA ILE A 256 16.44 15.72 -9.47
C ILE A 256 16.85 17.16 -9.10
N ASN A 257 16.23 17.75 -8.07
CA ASN A 257 16.56 19.11 -7.64
C ASN A 257 17.79 19.16 -6.75
N HIS A 258 18.07 18.10 -5.99
CA HIS A 258 19.12 18.09 -4.95
C HIS A 258 20.22 17.06 -5.19
N GLY A 259 19.96 15.99 -5.92
CA GLY A 259 20.91 14.88 -6.11
C GLY A 259 21.45 14.72 -7.53
N ILE A 260 20.70 15.17 -8.54
CA ILE A 260 21.05 14.98 -9.95
C ILE A 260 21.08 16.33 -10.67
N LYS A 261 22.26 16.75 -11.10
CA LYS A 261 22.45 18.03 -11.80
C LYS A 261 22.21 17.97 -13.31
N LYS A 262 22.20 16.78 -13.90
CA LYS A 262 21.88 16.56 -15.33
C LYS A 262 20.91 15.39 -15.38
N GLY A 263 19.85 15.56 -16.14
CA GLY A 263 18.73 14.63 -16.19
C GLY A 263 19.16 13.15 -16.33
N MET A 264 18.33 12.31 -15.76
CA MET A 264 18.40 10.87 -15.96
C MET A 264 18.11 10.54 -17.41
#